data_41608fd66360b91807edb7ec9d860378
#
_entry.id   41608fd66360b91807edb7ec9d860378
#
_cell.length_a   1.000
_cell.length_b   1.000
_cell.length_c   1.000
_cell.angle_alpha   90.00
_cell.angle_beta   90.00
_cell.angle_gamma   90.00
#
_symmetry.space_group_name_H-M   'P 1'
#
loop_
_entity.id
_entity.type
_entity.pdbx_description
1 polymer ?
#
loop_
_entity_poly.entity_id
_entity_poly.type
_entity_poly.pdbx_seq_one_letter_code
_entity_poly.pdbx_strand_id
1 'polypeptide(L)'
;DGLGMFVRKEVWEIYPFDEEMLTGFHCYDLDFSLQIAISKQYRNYICCSNEVLIEHFSLGSFNLDWFKETIRLHKLKWSNSLPIKVRGLSLTKKEEKRLEERFFNIFVRDILKTDSKEKKMILREFLFSSFSLKHIGHCFSNLCTYLKSSFL
;
A
#
# COMPACT_ATOMS: atom_id res chain seq x y z
N ASP A 1 -5.77 2.81 7.51
CA ASP A 1 -7.14 3.06 7.11
C ASP A 1 -7.54 4.46 7.54
N GLY A 2 -7.86 5.32 6.57
CA GLY A 2 -8.18 6.73 6.78
C GLY A 2 -9.57 7.00 7.36
N LEU A 3 -10.21 6.02 7.99
CA LEU A 3 -11.56 6.15 8.55
C LEU A 3 -11.66 7.24 9.63
N GLY A 4 -10.63 7.35 10.46
CA GLY A 4 -10.54 8.38 11.48
C GLY A 4 -9.11 8.54 11.96
N MET A 5 -8.59 9.74 11.83
CA MET A 5 -7.25 10.09 12.31
C MET A 5 -7.34 11.23 13.31
N PHE A 6 -6.80 11.04 14.49
CA PHE A 6 -6.67 12.07 15.51
C PHE A 6 -5.22 12.53 15.54
N VAL A 7 -5.00 13.76 15.17
CA VAL A 7 -3.67 14.33 14.99
C VAL A 7 -3.53 15.56 15.87
N ARG A 8 -2.41 15.66 16.57
CA ARG A 8 -2.08 16.88 17.32
C ARG A 8 -1.76 18.00 16.33
N LYS A 9 -2.22 19.21 16.62
CA LYS A 9 -2.07 20.37 15.73
C LYS A 9 -0.60 20.59 15.32
N GLU A 10 0.32 20.55 16.26
CA GLU A 10 1.74 20.75 15.99
C GLU A 10 2.35 19.66 15.07
N VAL A 11 1.82 18.44 15.11
CA VAL A 11 2.26 17.37 14.18
C VAL A 11 1.77 17.65 12.78
N TRP A 12 0.52 18.10 12.65
CA TRP A 12 -0.05 18.49 11.37
C TRP A 12 0.68 19.68 10.73
N GLU A 13 1.07 20.68 11.52
CA GLU A 13 1.82 21.84 11.04
C GLU A 13 3.20 21.47 10.49
N ILE A 14 3.83 20.42 11.04
CA ILE A 14 5.15 19.94 10.59
C ILE A 14 5.03 18.96 9.41
N TYR A 15 4.01 18.11 9.43
CA TYR A 15 3.81 17.01 8.47
C TYR A 15 2.41 17.11 7.84
N PRO A 16 2.17 18.08 6.95
CA PRO A 16 0.90 18.17 6.23
C PRO A 16 0.73 17.01 5.24
N PHE A 17 -0.46 16.84 4.71
CA PHE A 17 -0.68 15.97 3.56
C PHE A 17 0.13 16.45 2.35
N ASP A 18 0.65 15.50 1.60
CA ASP A 18 1.40 15.78 0.37
C ASP A 18 0.43 15.93 -0.81
N GLU A 19 -0.07 17.14 -1.00
CA GLU A 19 -1.01 17.46 -2.07
C GLU A 19 -0.33 17.62 -3.44
N GLU A 20 1.01 17.67 -3.48
CA GLU A 20 1.76 17.76 -4.74
C GLU A 20 1.93 16.38 -5.38
N MET A 21 2.25 15.37 -4.59
CA MET A 21 2.50 14.02 -5.10
C MET A 21 1.24 13.15 -5.10
N LEU A 22 0.41 13.26 -4.06
CA LEU A 22 -0.81 12.49 -3.89
C LEU A 22 -2.02 13.38 -4.19
N THR A 23 -2.28 13.56 -5.48
CA THR A 23 -3.35 14.44 -5.97
C THR A 23 -4.73 13.80 -6.00
N GLY A 24 -4.81 12.49 -5.74
CA GLY A 24 -6.05 11.73 -5.71
C GLY A 24 -6.58 11.48 -4.30
N PHE A 25 -7.56 10.60 -4.23
CA PHE A 25 -8.24 10.28 -2.96
C PHE A 25 -7.52 9.20 -2.14
N HIS A 26 -6.48 8.57 -2.69
CA HIS A 26 -5.88 7.37 -2.09
C HIS A 26 -4.50 7.63 -1.47
N CYS A 27 -4.12 6.77 -0.54
CA CYS A 27 -2.79 6.70 0.07
C CYS A 27 -2.38 7.92 0.93
N TYR A 28 -3.20 8.94 1.10
CA TYR A 28 -2.87 10.10 1.93
C TYR A 28 -2.71 9.73 3.41
N ASP A 29 -3.53 8.82 3.91
CA ASP A 29 -3.49 8.29 5.27
C ASP A 29 -2.24 7.45 5.52
N LEU A 30 -1.89 6.63 4.55
CA LEU A 30 -0.67 5.82 4.58
C LEU A 30 0.58 6.71 4.51
N ASP A 31 0.61 7.68 3.60
CA ASP A 31 1.71 8.62 3.48
C ASP A 31 1.93 9.41 4.76
N PHE A 32 0.87 9.99 5.29
CA PHE A 32 0.92 10.73 6.55
C PHE A 32 1.47 9.88 7.71
N SER A 33 0.98 8.64 7.80
CA SER A 33 1.46 7.70 8.82
C SER A 33 2.94 7.34 8.64
N LEU A 34 3.40 7.21 7.39
CA LEU A 34 4.81 6.95 7.07
C LEU A 34 5.70 8.15 7.40
N GLN A 35 5.28 9.38 7.07
CA GLN A 35 6.02 10.60 7.44
C GLN A 35 6.32 10.62 8.94
N ILE A 36 5.31 10.39 9.76
CA ILE A 36 5.45 10.37 11.22
C ILE A 36 6.34 9.22 11.68
N ALA A 37 6.14 8.01 11.16
CA ALA A 37 6.91 6.85 11.56
C ALA A 37 8.40 6.97 11.18
N ILE A 38 8.71 7.53 10.01
CA ILE A 38 10.07 7.70 9.51
C ILE A 38 10.78 8.84 10.23
N SER A 39 10.07 9.91 10.61
CA SER A 39 10.65 11.04 11.35
C SER A 39 11.24 10.66 12.71
N LYS A 40 10.72 9.60 13.34
CA LYS A 40 11.07 9.13 14.70
C LYS A 40 10.84 10.16 15.81
N GLN A 41 10.28 11.32 15.49
CA GLN A 41 10.00 12.39 16.46
C GLN A 41 8.68 12.13 17.19
N TYR A 42 7.70 11.56 16.47
CA TYR A 42 6.38 11.24 16.99
C TYR A 42 6.06 9.76 16.79
N ARG A 43 4.92 9.33 17.28
CA ARG A 43 4.49 7.94 17.19
C ARG A 43 3.05 7.86 16.70
N ASN A 44 2.80 6.89 15.84
CA ASN A 44 1.46 6.47 15.47
C ASN A 44 0.97 5.42 16.46
N TYR A 45 -0.29 5.50 16.83
CA TYR A 45 -0.97 4.51 17.64
C TYR A 45 -2.25 4.07 16.94
N ILE A 46 -2.53 2.78 16.99
CA ILE A 46 -3.84 2.24 16.65
C ILE A 46 -4.59 2.12 17.97
N CYS A 47 -5.65 2.90 18.13
CA CYS A 47 -6.50 2.86 19.32
C CYS A 47 -7.69 1.93 19.06
N CYS A 48 -7.86 0.95 19.92
CA CYS A 48 -9.04 0.11 19.94
C CYS A 48 -9.83 0.44 21.21
N SER A 49 -11.11 0.77 21.05
CA SER A 49 -12.01 1.04 22.17
C SER A 49 -13.33 0.30 21.94
N ASN A 50 -13.85 -0.31 22.99
CA ASN A 50 -15.19 -0.89 22.98
C ASN A 50 -16.29 0.16 23.21
N GLU A 51 -15.90 1.39 23.54
CA GLU A 51 -16.82 2.50 23.83
C GLU A 51 -17.15 3.31 22.59
N VAL A 52 -16.35 3.16 21.51
CA VAL A 52 -16.55 3.86 20.25
C VAL A 52 -16.81 2.86 19.15
N LEU A 53 -18.03 2.90 18.62
CA LEU A 53 -18.43 2.10 17.46
C LEU A 53 -18.49 3.02 16.26
N ILE A 54 -17.75 2.68 15.21
CA ILE A 54 -17.78 3.37 13.91
C ILE A 54 -18.23 2.37 12.87
N GLU A 55 -19.36 2.63 12.24
CA GLU A 55 -19.86 1.83 11.12
C GLU A 55 -19.45 2.49 9.80
N HIS A 56 -18.70 1.75 8.99
CA HIS A 56 -18.17 2.23 7.71
C HIS A 56 -18.93 1.59 6.56
N PHE A 57 -19.73 2.38 5.86
CA PHE A 57 -20.59 1.92 4.77
C PHE A 57 -19.90 1.77 3.41
N SER A 58 -18.61 2.04 3.33
CA SER A 58 -17.85 1.89 2.09
C SER A 58 -17.29 0.47 1.96
N LEU A 59 -17.52 -0.15 0.82
CA LEU A 59 -16.90 -1.44 0.49
C LEU A 59 -15.43 -1.30 0.07
N GLY A 60 -14.94 -0.07 -0.04
CA GLY A 60 -13.64 0.23 -0.63
C GLY A 60 -13.60 -0.10 -2.13
N SER A 61 -12.89 0.69 -2.90
CA SER A 61 -12.59 0.33 -4.29
C SER A 61 -11.10 0.48 -4.53
N PHE A 62 -10.46 -0.60 -4.88
CA PHE A 62 -9.08 -0.57 -5.39
C PHE A 62 -9.14 -0.38 -6.89
N ASN A 63 -9.29 0.87 -7.31
CA ASN A 63 -9.29 1.27 -8.72
C ASN A 63 -7.85 1.52 -9.21
N LEU A 64 -7.72 1.88 -10.49
CA LEU A 64 -6.41 2.16 -11.09
C LEU A 64 -5.68 3.32 -10.40
N ASP A 65 -6.39 4.31 -9.92
CA ASP A 65 -5.78 5.47 -9.27
C ASP A 65 -5.15 5.07 -7.94
N TRP A 66 -5.79 4.16 -7.18
CA TRP A 66 -5.19 3.57 -6.00
C TRP A 66 -3.87 2.86 -6.32
N PHE A 67 -3.82 2.07 -7.40
CA PHE A 67 -2.60 1.40 -7.82
C PHE A 67 -1.50 2.39 -8.23
N LYS A 68 -1.85 3.42 -9.00
CA LYS A 68 -0.91 4.47 -9.41
C LYS A 68 -0.33 5.21 -8.21
N GLU A 69 -1.16 5.60 -7.26
CA GLU A 69 -0.71 6.31 -6.06
C GLU A 69 0.11 5.42 -5.14
N THR A 70 -0.25 4.15 -4.99
CA THR A 70 0.57 3.18 -4.26
C THR A 70 1.97 3.05 -4.87
N ILE A 71 2.08 2.96 -6.20
CA ILE A 71 3.37 2.90 -6.90
C ILE A 71 4.16 4.18 -6.69
N ARG A 72 3.54 5.35 -6.83
CA ARG A 72 4.18 6.65 -6.58
C ARG A 72 4.73 6.73 -5.16
N LEU A 73 3.93 6.36 -4.18
CA LEU A 73 4.32 6.35 -2.78
C LEU A 73 5.58 5.49 -2.54
N HIS A 74 5.56 4.26 -3.03
CA HIS A 74 6.66 3.32 -2.85
C HIS A 74 7.90 3.68 -3.65
N LYS A 75 7.73 4.06 -4.92
CA LYS A 75 8.84 4.25 -5.86
C LYS A 75 9.48 5.62 -5.74
N LEU A 76 8.67 6.66 -5.64
CA LEU A 76 9.16 8.04 -5.72
C LEU A 76 9.44 8.62 -4.34
N LYS A 77 8.53 8.43 -3.39
CA LYS A 77 8.64 9.09 -2.10
C LYS A 77 9.44 8.30 -1.07
N TRP A 78 9.11 7.03 -0.89
CA TRP A 78 9.61 6.26 0.26
C TRP A 78 10.56 5.11 -0.11
N SER A 79 10.98 4.98 -1.35
CA SER A 79 11.84 3.88 -1.83
C SER A 79 13.10 3.67 -0.99
N ASN A 80 13.72 4.74 -0.52
CA ASN A 80 14.95 4.70 0.27
C ASN A 80 14.71 4.52 1.78
N SER A 81 13.47 4.65 2.23
CA SER A 81 13.10 4.61 3.65
C SER A 81 12.36 3.35 4.04
N LEU A 82 11.88 2.59 3.07
CA LEU A 82 11.18 1.31 3.29
C LEU A 82 12.14 0.12 3.17
N PRO A 83 11.89 -0.99 3.89
CA PRO A 83 10.85 -1.16 4.88
C PRO A 83 11.15 -0.49 6.22
N ILE A 84 10.12 -0.03 6.93
CA ILE A 84 10.24 0.48 8.29
C ILE A 84 9.96 -0.63 9.31
N LYS A 85 10.65 -0.57 10.45
CA LYS A 85 10.33 -1.46 11.58
C LYS A 85 9.23 -0.85 12.43
N VAL A 86 8.15 -1.59 12.60
CA VAL A 86 7.04 -1.21 13.48
C VAL A 86 7.35 -1.67 14.91
N ARG A 87 7.29 -0.74 15.86
CA ARG A 87 7.54 -1.05 17.28
C ARG A 87 6.44 -1.97 17.80
N GLY A 88 6.85 -2.99 18.53
CA GLY A 88 5.91 -3.99 19.08
C GLY A 88 5.54 -5.11 18.12
N LEU A 89 5.95 -5.01 16.86
CA LEU A 89 5.80 -6.09 15.88
C LEU A 89 7.17 -6.73 15.64
N SER A 90 7.31 -7.98 16.04
CA SER A 90 8.49 -8.78 15.75
C SER A 90 8.09 -9.90 14.81
N LEU A 91 8.47 -9.77 13.55
CA LEU A 91 8.26 -10.79 12.54
C LEU A 91 9.57 -11.55 12.30
N THR A 92 9.47 -12.85 12.16
CA THR A 92 10.56 -13.64 11.64
C THR A 92 10.75 -13.36 10.15
N LYS A 93 11.96 -13.56 9.62
CA LYS A 93 12.24 -13.43 8.17
C LYS A 93 11.30 -14.27 7.29
N LYS A 94 10.81 -15.40 7.81
CA LYS A 94 9.86 -16.26 7.13
C LYS A 94 8.45 -15.61 7.06
N GLU A 95 8.04 -14.97 8.12
CA GLU A 95 6.75 -14.24 8.18
C GLU A 95 6.79 -12.98 7.32
N GLU A 96 7.86 -12.19 7.38
CA GLU A 96 8.07 -11.05 6.49
C GLU A 96 7.94 -11.48 5.02
N LYS A 97 8.67 -12.52 4.62
CA LYS A 97 8.62 -13.05 3.25
C LYS A 97 7.21 -13.48 2.85
N ARG A 98 6.47 -14.17 3.74
CA ARG A 98 5.08 -14.58 3.47
C ARG A 98 4.14 -13.39 3.29
N LEU A 99 4.31 -12.34 4.09
CA LEU A 99 3.51 -11.12 3.97
C LEU A 99 3.80 -10.40 2.66
N GLU A 100 5.08 -10.27 2.27
CA GLU A 100 5.47 -9.69 0.99
C GLU A 100 4.89 -10.47 -0.19
N GLU A 101 5.02 -11.80 -0.19
CA GLU A 101 4.47 -12.65 -1.24
C GLU A 101 2.95 -12.55 -1.32
N ARG A 102 2.26 -12.53 -0.18
CA ARG A 102 0.81 -12.39 -0.12
C ARG A 102 0.35 -11.04 -0.67
N PHE A 103 0.99 -9.95 -0.25
CA PHE A 103 0.67 -8.61 -0.71
C PHE A 103 0.88 -8.48 -2.21
N PHE A 104 2.02 -8.96 -2.69
CA PHE A 104 2.35 -8.99 -4.10
C PHE A 104 1.31 -9.72 -4.94
N ASN A 105 0.92 -10.93 -4.52
CA ASN A 105 -0.07 -11.74 -5.22
C ASN A 105 -1.45 -11.07 -5.27
N ILE A 106 -1.88 -10.45 -4.17
CA ILE A 106 -3.13 -9.70 -4.11
C ILE A 106 -3.08 -8.52 -5.09
N PHE A 107 -2.01 -7.74 -5.05
CA PHE A 107 -1.84 -6.56 -5.89
C PHE A 107 -1.87 -6.90 -7.38
N VAL A 108 -1.08 -7.90 -7.81
CA VAL A 108 -1.07 -8.36 -9.20
C VAL A 108 -2.43 -8.88 -9.64
N ARG A 109 -3.08 -9.71 -8.82
CA ARG A 109 -4.41 -10.24 -9.10
C ARG A 109 -5.44 -9.14 -9.29
N ASP A 110 -5.42 -8.14 -8.43
CA ASP A 110 -6.41 -7.07 -8.45
C ASP A 110 -6.17 -6.10 -9.63
N ILE A 111 -4.91 -5.80 -9.99
CA ILE A 111 -4.60 -5.09 -11.24
C ILE A 111 -5.13 -5.87 -12.45
N LEU A 112 -4.91 -7.16 -12.51
CA LEU A 112 -5.33 -7.99 -13.64
C LEU A 112 -6.85 -8.05 -13.81
N LYS A 113 -7.61 -7.96 -12.73
CA LYS A 113 -9.08 -7.91 -12.75
C LYS A 113 -9.64 -6.58 -13.22
N THR A 114 -8.86 -5.53 -13.18
CA THR A 114 -9.31 -4.20 -13.57
C THR A 114 -9.55 -4.16 -15.08
N ASP A 115 -10.71 -3.67 -15.48
CA ASP A 115 -11.04 -3.47 -16.89
C ASP A 115 -10.51 -2.10 -17.35
N SER A 116 -9.25 -2.07 -17.74
CA SER A 116 -8.62 -0.86 -18.26
C SER A 116 -7.48 -1.19 -19.23
N LYS A 117 -7.36 -0.37 -20.24
CA LYS A 117 -6.24 -0.43 -21.19
C LYS A 117 -4.89 -0.14 -20.53
N GLU A 118 -4.90 0.60 -19.43
CA GLU A 118 -3.69 1.01 -18.70
C GLU A 118 -3.15 -0.10 -17.76
N LYS A 119 -3.91 -1.15 -17.50
CA LYS A 119 -3.51 -2.21 -16.56
C LYS A 119 -2.14 -2.83 -16.87
N LYS A 120 -1.81 -2.98 -18.16
CA LYS A 120 -0.51 -3.52 -18.58
C LYS A 120 0.64 -2.58 -18.22
N MET A 121 0.42 -1.28 -18.39
CA MET A 121 1.41 -0.25 -18.04
C MET A 121 1.64 -0.22 -16.54
N ILE A 122 0.57 -0.19 -15.77
CA ILE A 122 0.63 -0.17 -14.28
C ILE A 122 1.29 -1.44 -13.75
N LEU A 123 0.91 -2.60 -14.28
CA LEU A 123 1.52 -3.87 -13.90
C LEU A 123 3.03 -3.87 -14.21
N ARG A 124 3.42 -3.37 -15.37
CA ARG A 124 4.82 -3.22 -15.75
C ARG A 124 5.56 -2.30 -14.79
N GLU A 125 5.03 -1.13 -14.49
CA GLU A 125 5.64 -0.20 -13.53
C GLU A 125 5.78 -0.83 -12.15
N PHE A 126 4.76 -1.53 -11.70
CA PHE A 126 4.78 -2.24 -10.42
C PHE A 126 5.87 -3.31 -10.40
N LEU A 127 5.96 -4.14 -11.44
CA LEU A 127 6.96 -5.20 -11.54
C LEU A 127 8.40 -4.67 -11.58
N PHE A 128 8.63 -3.56 -12.26
CA PHE A 128 9.97 -2.97 -12.37
C PHE A 128 10.35 -2.06 -11.20
N SER A 129 9.39 -1.61 -10.40
CA SER A 129 9.68 -0.61 -9.37
C SER A 129 10.06 -1.18 -8.01
N SER A 130 9.57 -2.35 -7.65
CA SER A 130 9.53 -2.73 -6.23
C SER A 130 10.05 -4.12 -5.93
N PHE A 131 10.31 -4.95 -6.94
CA PHE A 131 10.50 -6.37 -6.67
C PHE A 131 11.83 -6.90 -7.14
N SER A 132 12.52 -7.52 -6.21
CA SER A 132 13.69 -8.34 -6.52
C SER A 132 13.28 -9.48 -7.46
N LEU A 133 14.24 -9.99 -8.25
CA LEU A 133 14.08 -11.15 -9.12
C LEU A 133 13.40 -12.37 -8.46
N LYS A 134 13.39 -12.41 -7.12
CA LYS A 134 12.72 -13.45 -6.32
C LYS A 134 11.20 -13.54 -6.54
N HIS A 135 10.55 -12.45 -6.91
CA HIS A 135 9.10 -12.39 -7.07
C HIS A 135 8.65 -12.69 -8.52
N ILE A 136 9.57 -12.71 -9.48
CA ILE A 136 9.25 -12.98 -10.88
C ILE A 136 8.63 -14.36 -11.07
N GLY A 137 9.10 -15.37 -10.33
CA GLY A 137 8.54 -16.73 -10.40
C GLY A 137 7.07 -16.81 -9.96
N HIS A 138 6.71 -16.08 -8.89
CA HIS A 138 5.33 -16.02 -8.41
C HIS A 138 4.43 -15.21 -9.35
N CYS A 139 4.94 -14.16 -9.98
CA CYS A 139 4.24 -13.42 -11.01
C CYS A 139 3.88 -14.30 -12.21
N PHE A 140 4.81 -15.08 -12.69
CA PHE A 140 4.58 -16.01 -13.81
C PHE A 140 3.52 -17.05 -13.46
N SER A 141 3.55 -17.64 -12.29
CA SER A 141 2.55 -18.61 -11.84
C SER A 141 1.15 -17.99 -11.81
N ASN A 142 1.01 -16.80 -11.22
CA ASN A 142 -0.27 -16.11 -11.15
C ASN A 142 -0.78 -15.64 -12.52
N LEU A 143 0.13 -15.16 -13.38
CA LEU A 143 -0.20 -14.77 -14.74
C LEU A 143 -0.67 -15.98 -15.57
N CYS A 144 -0.01 -17.11 -15.46
CA CYS A 144 -0.42 -18.35 -16.11
C CYS A 144 -1.78 -18.84 -15.60
N THR A 145 -2.03 -18.74 -14.31
CA THR A 145 -3.33 -19.13 -13.72
C THR A 145 -4.43 -18.20 -14.20
N TYR A 146 -4.18 -16.90 -14.25
CA TYR A 146 -5.14 -15.93 -14.77
C TYR A 146 -5.44 -16.14 -16.25
N LEU A 147 -4.41 -16.33 -17.06
CA LEU A 147 -4.61 -16.60 -18.50
C LEU A 147 -5.41 -17.88 -18.72
N LYS A 148 -5.14 -18.95 -17.98
CA LYS A 148 -5.96 -20.18 -18.05
C LYS A 148 -7.41 -19.95 -17.67
N SER A 149 -7.70 -19.13 -16.65
CA SER A 149 -9.07 -18.82 -16.23
C SER A 149 -9.82 -17.85 -17.16
N SER A 150 -9.09 -17.11 -18.02
CA SER A 150 -9.69 -16.16 -18.97
C SER A 150 -10.00 -16.80 -20.34
N PHE A 151 -9.57 -18.05 -20.55
CA PHE A 151 -9.82 -18.84 -21.78
C PHE A 151 -10.79 -20.01 -21.53
N LEU A 152 -11.36 -20.12 -20.34
CA LEU A 152 -12.46 -20.99 -19.98
C LEU A 152 -13.73 -20.18 -19.76
#